data_ac9b13cf61649be71230e9afc71b819c
#
_entry.id   ac9b13cf61649be71230e9afc71b819c
#
_cell.length_a   1.000
_cell.length_b   1.000
_cell.length_c   1.000
_cell.angle_alpha   90.00
_cell.angle_beta   90.00
_cell.angle_gamma   90.00
#
_symmetry.space_group_name_H-M   'P 1'
#
loop_
_entity.id
_entity.type
_entity.pdbx_description
1 polymer ?
#
loop_
_entity_poly.entity_id
_entity_poly.type
_entity_poly.pdbx_seq_one_letter_code
_entity_poly.pdbx_strand_id
1 'polypeptide(L)'
;MTGLKVDVDADEVGFDPQRLQRIDAHFRTYVDDGRLPGWLVLVSRAGKIAHLSTYGQRDVESALPVEEDTLFRIYSMTKPITSVAAMMLYEEGAFQLTDPVSRFIPSFADVRVYTGGSSGKPVTVPAVEPVRIWHLLTHTSGLTYGFHYVHPVDAIYRAAGYEFGAPPGMDLAAACDGWAALPLQFQPGSEWNYSVSTDVLGRVIEVASGMSLDRFFAERICSPLGMTDTAFHVPEAEQDRLGALYAVPAGQHEKVRHDAMGRTATRPPRLLAGGGGLISTAADYHRFTQMLLGCGELDGTRLLGTHTVAYMTRNQLPGGVDIETYGRPINAETGSKGIGFGLGFGVVDDPAEVKGLCSRGEYHWGGLASTAFWVDPAEELTVIFLTQLMPSSTYPIRPELRQLVYQALVD
;
A
#
# COMPACT_ATOMS: atom_id res chain seq x y z
N MET A 1 -15.22 -6.05 21.65
CA MET A 1 -15.44 -6.48 20.25
C MET A 1 -15.23 -7.98 20.21
N THR A 2 -16.06 -8.74 19.49
CA THR A 2 -15.82 -10.17 19.25
C THR A 2 -14.55 -10.28 18.40
N GLY A 3 -13.57 -11.09 18.84
CA GLY A 3 -12.31 -11.29 18.13
C GLY A 3 -12.54 -11.75 16.68
N LEU A 4 -11.54 -11.54 15.82
CA LEU A 4 -11.54 -12.01 14.44
C LEU A 4 -11.67 -13.53 14.43
N LYS A 5 -12.57 -14.08 13.63
CA LYS A 5 -12.81 -15.53 13.54
C LYS A 5 -13.38 -15.91 12.18
N VAL A 6 -13.29 -17.19 11.87
CA VAL A 6 -14.00 -17.77 10.72
C VAL A 6 -15.51 -17.66 10.95
N ASP A 7 -16.25 -17.18 9.96
CA ASP A 7 -17.70 -16.93 10.03
C ASP A 7 -18.51 -18.12 9.51
N VAL A 8 -17.99 -18.84 8.52
CA VAL A 8 -18.69 -19.92 7.80
C VAL A 8 -17.71 -21.04 7.44
N ASP A 9 -18.23 -22.25 7.22
CA ASP A 9 -17.46 -23.30 6.59
C ASP A 9 -17.12 -22.93 5.14
N ALA A 10 -15.92 -23.26 4.68
CA ALA A 10 -15.39 -22.78 3.40
C ALA A 10 -16.24 -23.23 2.17
N ASP A 11 -16.89 -24.39 2.25
CA ASP A 11 -17.77 -24.91 1.19
C ASP A 11 -19.09 -24.15 1.08
N GLU A 12 -19.54 -23.48 2.13
CA GLU A 12 -20.73 -22.62 2.10
C GLU A 12 -20.56 -21.39 1.18
N VAL A 13 -19.32 -21.01 0.92
CA VAL A 13 -18.97 -19.87 0.08
C VAL A 13 -18.09 -20.27 -1.11
N GLY A 14 -18.24 -21.53 -1.57
CA GLY A 14 -17.68 -22.01 -2.83
C GLY A 14 -16.18 -22.32 -2.80
N PHE A 15 -15.58 -22.57 -1.65
CA PHE A 15 -14.23 -23.10 -1.55
C PHE A 15 -14.22 -24.58 -1.24
N ASP A 16 -13.28 -25.32 -1.82
CA ASP A 16 -12.90 -26.65 -1.35
C ASP A 16 -12.03 -26.50 -0.08
N PRO A 17 -12.48 -26.98 1.10
CA PRO A 17 -11.75 -26.81 2.35
C PRO A 17 -10.36 -27.46 2.35
N GLN A 18 -10.19 -28.61 1.68
CA GLN A 18 -8.89 -29.29 1.62
C GLN A 18 -7.91 -28.53 0.74
N ARG A 19 -8.40 -27.92 -0.33
CA ARG A 19 -7.58 -27.07 -1.20
C ARG A 19 -7.20 -25.77 -0.50
N LEU A 20 -8.11 -25.18 0.26
CA LEU A 20 -7.85 -23.95 1.01
C LEU A 20 -6.77 -24.15 2.09
N GLN A 21 -6.76 -25.32 2.76
CA GLN A 21 -5.71 -25.70 3.72
C GLN A 21 -4.29 -25.81 3.12
N ARG A 22 -4.16 -25.86 1.79
CA ARG A 22 -2.84 -25.82 1.13
C ARG A 22 -2.10 -24.51 1.39
N ILE A 23 -2.82 -23.43 1.68
CA ILE A 23 -2.24 -22.14 2.08
C ILE A 23 -1.40 -22.33 3.33
N ASP A 24 -1.97 -22.94 4.36
CA ASP A 24 -1.29 -23.19 5.64
C ASP A 24 -0.09 -24.10 5.46
N ALA A 25 -0.30 -25.23 4.77
CA ALA A 25 0.76 -26.20 4.53
C ALA A 25 1.95 -25.56 3.80
N HIS A 26 1.68 -24.70 2.81
CA HIS A 26 2.71 -24.01 2.02
C HIS A 26 3.47 -23.00 2.87
N PHE A 27 2.77 -22.06 3.50
CA PHE A 27 3.43 -20.96 4.23
C PHE A 27 4.03 -21.37 5.57
N ARG A 28 3.62 -22.51 6.17
CA ARG A 28 4.34 -23.10 7.31
C ARG A 28 5.78 -23.41 6.97
N THR A 29 6.05 -23.92 5.75
CA THR A 29 7.42 -24.20 5.30
C THR A 29 8.31 -22.96 5.32
N TYR A 30 7.74 -21.77 5.06
CA TYR A 30 8.47 -20.51 5.09
C TYR A 30 8.95 -20.11 6.51
N VAL A 31 8.20 -20.51 7.53
CA VAL A 31 8.59 -20.29 8.92
C VAL A 31 9.53 -21.39 9.40
N ASP A 32 9.23 -22.66 9.09
CA ASP A 32 9.98 -23.82 9.55
C ASP A 32 11.41 -23.85 8.99
N ASP A 33 11.62 -23.36 7.76
CA ASP A 33 12.95 -23.23 7.14
C ASP A 33 13.61 -21.85 7.38
N GLY A 34 12.99 -20.99 8.21
CA GLY A 34 13.56 -19.74 8.67
C GLY A 34 13.41 -18.56 7.74
N ARG A 35 12.68 -18.68 6.61
CA ARG A 35 12.45 -17.58 5.65
C ARG A 35 11.59 -16.45 6.23
N LEU A 36 10.44 -16.78 6.83
CA LEU A 36 9.56 -15.80 7.48
C LEU A 36 9.64 -15.90 9.02
N PRO A 37 9.39 -14.81 9.77
CA PRO A 37 9.23 -14.89 11.22
C PRO A 37 7.91 -15.54 11.61
N GLY A 38 6.84 -15.17 10.94
CA GLY A 38 5.48 -15.62 11.12
C GLY A 38 4.57 -14.88 10.16
N TRP A 39 3.34 -15.32 10.04
CA TRP A 39 2.34 -14.76 9.13
C TRP A 39 0.91 -14.93 9.64
N LEU A 40 0.02 -14.10 9.09
CA LEU A 40 -1.44 -14.21 9.21
C LEU A 40 -2.03 -14.15 7.80
N VAL A 41 -2.95 -15.07 7.50
CA VAL A 41 -3.77 -15.08 6.27
C VAL A 41 -5.23 -14.97 6.64
N LEU A 42 -5.95 -14.11 5.92
CA LEU A 42 -7.41 -13.99 5.97
C LEU A 42 -7.95 -14.06 4.53
N VAL A 43 -8.90 -14.98 4.30
CA VAL A 43 -9.65 -15.10 3.04
C VAL A 43 -11.13 -14.94 3.36
N SER A 44 -11.79 -14.00 2.70
CA SER A 44 -13.22 -13.75 2.86
C SER A 44 -13.90 -13.74 1.50
N ARG A 45 -15.05 -14.38 1.36
CA ARG A 45 -15.88 -14.41 0.16
C ARG A 45 -17.33 -14.10 0.52
N ALA A 46 -18.04 -13.36 -0.34
CA ALA A 46 -19.41 -12.91 -0.11
C ALA A 46 -19.61 -12.25 1.28
N GLY A 47 -18.60 -11.48 1.73
CA GLY A 47 -18.63 -10.80 3.02
C GLY A 47 -18.41 -11.71 4.25
N LYS A 48 -18.04 -12.99 4.06
CA LYS A 48 -17.83 -13.97 5.13
C LYS A 48 -16.38 -14.45 5.17
N ILE A 49 -15.78 -14.48 6.35
CA ILE A 49 -14.44 -15.04 6.53
C ILE A 49 -14.54 -16.57 6.47
N ALA A 50 -13.98 -17.14 5.41
CA ALA A 50 -13.94 -18.58 5.17
C ALA A 50 -12.62 -19.24 5.60
N HIS A 51 -11.54 -18.44 5.74
CA HIS A 51 -10.24 -18.91 6.21
C HIS A 51 -9.53 -17.82 6.99
N LEU A 52 -9.06 -18.19 8.17
CA LEU A 52 -8.23 -17.37 9.03
C LEU A 52 -7.19 -18.27 9.67
N SER A 53 -5.93 -17.98 9.44
CA SER A 53 -4.84 -18.78 9.97
C SER A 53 -3.64 -17.92 10.34
N THR A 54 -2.98 -18.30 11.42
CA THR A 54 -1.73 -17.70 11.90
C THR A 54 -0.68 -18.79 12.10
N TYR A 55 0.59 -18.46 11.86
CA TYR A 55 1.69 -19.37 12.15
C TYR A 55 3.00 -18.63 12.39
N GLY A 56 3.86 -19.19 13.24
CA GLY A 56 5.15 -18.62 13.60
C GLY A 56 5.04 -17.54 14.65
N GLN A 57 6.00 -16.63 14.67
CA GLN A 57 6.20 -15.67 15.75
C GLN A 57 6.13 -14.23 15.26
N ARG A 58 5.43 -13.36 16.00
CA ARG A 58 5.49 -11.91 15.79
C ARG A 58 6.79 -11.29 16.31
N ASP A 59 7.43 -11.99 17.26
CA ASP A 59 8.76 -11.65 17.78
C ASP A 59 9.52 -12.95 18.04
N VAL A 60 10.51 -13.24 17.18
CA VAL A 60 11.27 -14.51 17.22
C VAL A 60 12.16 -14.59 18.46
N GLU A 61 12.82 -13.48 18.81
CA GLU A 61 13.75 -13.42 19.93
C GLU A 61 13.05 -13.58 21.28
N SER A 62 11.82 -13.10 21.36
CA SER A 62 10.96 -13.20 22.57
C SER A 62 10.05 -14.42 22.55
N ALA A 63 10.07 -15.23 21.48
CA ALA A 63 9.20 -16.37 21.25
C ALA A 63 7.69 -16.05 21.39
N LEU A 64 7.28 -14.85 20.96
CA LEU A 64 5.87 -14.43 20.98
C LEU A 64 5.17 -14.85 19.70
N PRO A 65 4.05 -15.60 19.75
CA PRO A 65 3.37 -16.10 18.55
C PRO A 65 2.69 -14.95 17.79
N VAL A 66 2.47 -15.16 16.48
CA VAL A 66 1.51 -14.36 15.73
C VAL A 66 0.11 -14.72 16.22
N GLU A 67 -0.67 -13.71 16.59
CA GLU A 67 -2.06 -13.81 17.04
C GLU A 67 -2.98 -13.02 16.13
N GLU A 68 -4.26 -13.25 16.19
CA GLU A 68 -5.26 -12.62 15.31
C GLU A 68 -5.32 -11.09 15.47
N ASP A 69 -4.95 -10.59 16.66
CA ASP A 69 -4.88 -9.17 17.00
C ASP A 69 -3.48 -8.56 16.87
N THR A 70 -2.51 -9.30 16.31
CA THR A 70 -1.17 -8.80 16.08
C THR A 70 -1.20 -7.52 15.23
N LEU A 71 -0.47 -6.51 15.68
CA LEU A 71 -0.29 -5.25 14.98
C LEU A 71 0.87 -5.36 13.98
N PHE A 72 0.60 -5.00 12.73
CA PHE A 72 1.58 -5.05 11.63
C PHE A 72 1.81 -3.66 11.05
N ARG A 73 3.06 -3.32 10.73
CA ARG A 73 3.35 -2.18 9.87
C ARG A 73 2.91 -2.54 8.47
N ILE A 74 1.88 -1.87 7.98
CA ILE A 74 1.29 -2.19 6.67
C ILE A 74 1.98 -1.45 5.52
N TYR A 75 2.91 -0.52 5.84
CA TYR A 75 3.66 0.24 4.84
C TYR A 75 2.77 0.73 3.69
N SER A 76 3.09 0.35 2.46
CA SER A 76 2.39 0.87 1.27
C SER A 76 0.92 0.44 1.15
N MET A 77 0.42 -0.47 1.98
CA MET A 77 -1.02 -0.68 2.13
C MET A 77 -1.72 0.54 2.77
N THR A 78 -0.97 1.53 3.26
CA THR A 78 -1.47 2.87 3.63
C THR A 78 -2.02 3.64 2.42
N LYS A 79 -1.44 3.47 1.22
CA LYS A 79 -1.80 4.23 0.01
C LYS A 79 -3.27 4.15 -0.40
N PRO A 80 -3.91 2.98 -0.38
CA PRO A 80 -5.36 2.87 -0.60
C PRO A 80 -6.18 3.72 0.37
N ILE A 81 -5.83 3.73 1.66
CA ILE A 81 -6.52 4.53 2.67
C ILE A 81 -6.37 6.03 2.39
N THR A 82 -5.15 6.47 2.04
CA THR A 82 -4.89 7.86 1.63
C THR A 82 -5.64 8.24 0.36
N SER A 83 -5.74 7.32 -0.60
CA SER A 83 -6.49 7.56 -1.84
C SER A 83 -7.99 7.66 -1.58
N VAL A 84 -8.55 6.82 -0.71
CA VAL A 84 -9.95 6.93 -0.26
C VAL A 84 -10.18 8.28 0.43
N ALA A 85 -9.29 8.72 1.32
CA ALA A 85 -9.37 10.03 1.97
C ALA A 85 -9.40 11.19 0.96
N ALA A 86 -8.54 11.15 -0.05
CA ALA A 86 -8.53 12.15 -1.12
C ALA A 86 -9.84 12.13 -1.93
N MET A 87 -10.36 10.95 -2.23
CA MET A 87 -11.60 10.83 -3.01
C MET A 87 -12.86 11.21 -2.22
N MET A 88 -12.85 11.10 -0.88
CA MET A 88 -13.88 11.69 -0.02
C MET A 88 -13.93 13.21 -0.18
N LEU A 89 -12.77 13.87 -0.14
CA LEU A 89 -12.68 15.33 -0.34
C LEU A 89 -13.03 15.74 -1.78
N TYR A 90 -12.71 14.89 -2.76
CA TYR A 90 -13.16 15.09 -4.15
C TYR A 90 -14.69 15.07 -4.25
N GLU A 91 -15.36 14.09 -3.63
CA GLU A 91 -16.84 14.04 -3.59
C GLU A 91 -17.45 15.25 -2.87
N GLU A 92 -16.79 15.78 -1.87
CA GLU A 92 -17.18 16.99 -1.14
C GLU A 92 -16.93 18.29 -1.94
N GLY A 93 -16.29 18.20 -3.11
CA GLY A 93 -16.00 19.35 -3.96
C GLY A 93 -14.83 20.21 -3.49
N ALA A 94 -13.98 19.71 -2.59
CA ALA A 94 -12.81 20.45 -2.09
C ALA A 94 -11.79 20.74 -3.21
N PHE A 95 -11.71 19.85 -4.20
CA PHE A 95 -10.86 20.00 -5.38
C PHE A 95 -11.38 19.16 -6.57
N GLN A 96 -10.80 19.42 -7.75
CA GLN A 96 -10.93 18.59 -8.93
C GLN A 96 -9.65 17.78 -9.13
N LEU A 97 -9.74 16.57 -9.70
CA LEU A 97 -8.57 15.73 -9.99
C LEU A 97 -7.55 16.41 -10.92
N THR A 98 -8.03 17.33 -11.75
CA THR A 98 -7.22 18.15 -12.66
C THR A 98 -6.61 19.39 -12.01
N ASP A 99 -6.94 19.70 -10.76
CA ASP A 99 -6.34 20.85 -10.05
C ASP A 99 -4.83 20.63 -9.88
N PRO A 100 -4.03 21.70 -10.06
CA PRO A 100 -2.60 21.65 -9.80
C PRO A 100 -2.31 21.49 -8.31
N VAL A 101 -1.33 20.66 -7.97
CA VAL A 101 -0.87 20.46 -6.58
C VAL A 101 -0.42 21.78 -5.95
N SER A 102 0.12 22.69 -6.74
CA SER A 102 0.55 24.03 -6.29
C SER A 102 -0.57 24.90 -5.70
N ARG A 103 -1.83 24.57 -5.95
CA ARG A 103 -2.98 25.21 -5.26
C ARG A 103 -2.96 24.94 -3.75
N PHE A 104 -2.46 23.80 -3.34
CA PHE A 104 -2.40 23.31 -1.95
C PHE A 104 -0.99 23.39 -1.36
N ILE A 105 0.03 23.17 -2.20
CA ILE A 105 1.44 23.15 -1.83
C ILE A 105 2.19 24.07 -2.82
N PRO A 106 2.36 25.36 -2.48
CA PRO A 106 2.87 26.38 -3.42
C PRO A 106 4.25 26.04 -4.01
N SER A 107 5.10 25.31 -3.29
CA SER A 107 6.42 24.88 -3.76
C SER A 107 6.38 24.00 -5.03
N PHE A 108 5.23 23.40 -5.35
CA PHE A 108 5.03 22.64 -6.59
C PHE A 108 4.75 23.51 -7.82
N ALA A 109 4.74 24.86 -7.70
CA ALA A 109 4.52 25.75 -8.86
C ALA A 109 5.68 25.74 -9.87
N ASP A 110 6.91 25.59 -9.38
CA ASP A 110 8.14 25.74 -10.19
C ASP A 110 8.99 24.45 -10.25
N VAL A 111 8.35 23.27 -10.20
CA VAL A 111 9.04 21.99 -10.28
C VAL A 111 9.78 21.82 -11.60
N ARG A 112 10.93 21.18 -11.55
CA ARG A 112 11.82 21.01 -12.70
C ARG A 112 12.00 19.54 -13.02
N VAL A 113 12.14 19.22 -14.30
CA VAL A 113 12.31 17.87 -14.83
C VAL A 113 13.77 17.62 -15.21
N TYR A 114 14.30 16.51 -14.78
CA TYR A 114 15.65 16.06 -15.15
C TYR A 114 15.73 15.72 -16.64
N THR A 115 16.75 16.23 -17.32
CA THR A 115 17.01 15.96 -18.74
C THR A 115 18.40 15.40 -18.99
N GLY A 116 19.27 15.39 -17.99
CA GLY A 116 20.62 14.87 -18.13
C GLY A 116 21.57 15.35 -17.03
N GLY A 117 22.84 15.09 -17.20
CA GLY A 117 23.88 15.40 -16.21
C GLY A 117 24.08 14.30 -15.20
N SER A 118 24.94 14.55 -14.20
CA SER A 118 25.16 13.64 -13.08
C SER A 118 24.27 13.97 -11.90
N SER A 119 24.15 13.05 -10.93
CA SER A 119 23.43 13.30 -9.68
C SER A 119 23.96 14.49 -8.88
N GLY A 120 25.28 14.78 -8.96
CA GLY A 120 25.89 15.95 -8.32
C GLY A 120 25.76 17.24 -9.14
N LYS A 121 25.43 17.17 -10.44
CA LYS A 121 25.24 18.31 -11.33
C LYS A 121 24.13 18.01 -12.35
N PRO A 122 22.87 17.96 -11.91
CA PRO A 122 21.76 17.66 -12.81
C PRO A 122 21.48 18.83 -13.76
N VAL A 123 21.11 18.49 -15.00
CA VAL A 123 20.56 19.42 -15.96
C VAL A 123 19.04 19.26 -15.95
N THR A 124 18.32 20.36 -15.78
CA THR A 124 16.86 20.33 -15.65
C THR A 124 16.20 21.39 -16.50
N VAL A 125 14.96 21.14 -16.89
CA VAL A 125 14.06 22.10 -17.55
C VAL A 125 12.79 22.31 -16.72
N PRO A 126 12.05 23.39 -16.89
CA PRO A 126 10.73 23.54 -16.26
C PRO A 126 9.79 22.39 -16.67
N ALA A 127 8.88 22.00 -15.78
CA ALA A 127 7.78 21.15 -16.16
C ALA A 127 6.88 21.89 -17.19
N VAL A 128 6.45 21.19 -18.22
CA VAL A 128 5.54 21.74 -19.26
C VAL A 128 4.11 21.80 -18.70
N GLU A 129 3.71 20.76 -18.00
CA GLU A 129 2.43 20.67 -17.32
C GLU A 129 2.65 20.71 -15.79
N PRO A 130 1.72 21.31 -15.02
CA PRO A 130 1.79 21.24 -13.56
C PRO A 130 1.58 19.82 -13.07
N VAL A 131 2.18 19.46 -11.95
CA VAL A 131 1.78 18.26 -11.22
C VAL A 131 0.35 18.44 -10.73
N ARG A 132 -0.56 17.52 -11.09
CA ARG A 132 -1.99 17.53 -10.74
C ARG A 132 -2.28 16.50 -9.67
N ILE A 133 -3.41 16.62 -8.97
CA ILE A 133 -3.86 15.64 -7.97
C ILE A 133 -3.99 14.25 -8.60
N TRP A 134 -4.54 14.18 -9.83
CA TRP A 134 -4.61 12.93 -10.59
C TRP A 134 -3.25 12.26 -10.77
N HIS A 135 -2.19 13.03 -11.06
CA HIS A 135 -0.83 12.48 -11.19
C HIS A 135 -0.30 11.88 -9.89
N LEU A 136 -0.69 12.42 -8.72
CA LEU A 136 -0.32 11.85 -7.42
C LEU A 136 -1.02 10.51 -7.18
N LEU A 137 -2.31 10.44 -7.47
CA LEU A 137 -3.14 9.24 -7.31
C LEU A 137 -2.72 8.09 -8.22
N THR A 138 -2.18 8.41 -9.40
CA THR A 138 -1.79 7.43 -10.43
C THR A 138 -0.28 7.17 -10.51
N HIS A 139 0.53 7.77 -9.64
CA HIS A 139 2.01 7.70 -9.71
C HIS A 139 2.60 8.14 -11.06
N THR A 140 1.97 9.11 -11.74
CA THR A 140 2.46 9.70 -12.99
C THR A 140 3.00 11.12 -12.82
N SER A 141 3.33 11.52 -11.59
CA SER A 141 3.78 12.88 -11.25
C SER A 141 5.21 13.21 -11.67
N GLY A 142 6.05 12.19 -11.91
CA GLY A 142 7.50 12.33 -12.10
C GLY A 142 8.31 12.30 -10.80
N LEU A 143 7.66 12.27 -9.63
CA LEU A 143 8.31 12.00 -8.34
C LEU A 143 8.87 10.58 -8.27
N THR A 144 9.78 10.31 -7.32
CA THR A 144 10.38 8.99 -7.14
C THR A 144 10.58 8.65 -5.66
N TYR A 145 11.12 7.45 -5.40
CA TYR A 145 11.78 7.06 -4.15
C TYR A 145 13.28 6.90 -4.38
N GLY A 146 14.09 7.33 -3.42
CA GLY A 146 15.55 7.19 -3.50
C GLY A 146 16.02 5.73 -3.53
N PHE A 147 15.24 4.80 -2.98
CA PHE A 147 15.57 3.38 -2.89
C PHE A 147 15.35 2.57 -4.19
N HIS A 148 14.91 3.16 -5.27
CA HIS A 148 14.75 2.43 -6.54
C HIS A 148 16.08 2.06 -7.19
N TYR A 149 17.11 2.90 -7.06
CA TYR A 149 18.45 2.69 -7.61
C TYR A 149 18.51 2.48 -9.14
N VAL A 150 17.52 2.97 -9.88
CA VAL A 150 17.41 2.74 -11.35
C VAL A 150 17.57 4.02 -12.18
N HIS A 151 17.48 5.20 -11.56
CA HIS A 151 17.55 6.48 -12.25
C HIS A 151 18.48 7.48 -11.54
N PRO A 152 19.19 8.41 -12.26
CA PRO A 152 20.03 9.42 -11.60
C PRO A 152 19.30 10.29 -10.57
N VAL A 153 18.01 10.57 -10.75
CA VAL A 153 17.18 11.30 -9.77
C VAL A 153 17.07 10.56 -8.46
N ASP A 154 17.03 9.22 -8.47
CA ASP A 154 17.00 8.43 -7.23
C ASP A 154 18.27 8.68 -6.39
N ALA A 155 19.43 8.83 -7.07
CA ALA A 155 20.67 9.17 -6.40
C ALA A 155 20.66 10.61 -5.86
N ILE A 156 19.97 11.55 -6.52
CA ILE A 156 19.77 12.92 -6.02
C ILE A 156 18.92 12.88 -4.74
N TYR A 157 17.83 12.10 -4.74
CA TYR A 157 16.98 11.90 -3.56
C TYR A 157 17.79 11.35 -2.38
N ARG A 158 18.61 10.29 -2.59
CA ARG A 158 19.49 9.74 -1.55
C ARG A 158 20.50 10.74 -1.04
N ALA A 159 21.16 11.47 -1.92
CA ALA A 159 22.14 12.49 -1.54
C ALA A 159 21.52 13.62 -0.69
N ALA A 160 20.22 13.90 -0.90
CA ALA A 160 19.45 14.85 -0.11
C ALA A 160 18.80 14.24 1.15
N GLY A 161 19.02 12.93 1.42
CA GLY A 161 18.47 12.24 2.60
C GLY A 161 17.06 11.69 2.43
N TYR A 162 16.53 11.65 1.20
CA TYR A 162 15.16 11.18 0.88
C TYR A 162 15.16 9.75 0.33
N GLU A 163 15.87 8.82 0.96
CA GLU A 163 15.95 7.43 0.47
C GLU A 163 14.63 6.68 0.65
N PHE A 164 14.12 6.61 1.88
CA PHE A 164 12.88 5.88 2.24
C PHE A 164 11.69 6.79 2.58
N GLY A 165 11.83 8.09 2.43
CA GLY A 165 10.82 9.08 2.80
C GLY A 165 11.46 10.45 2.90
N ALA A 166 11.39 11.10 4.06
CA ALA A 166 12.02 12.39 4.32
C ALA A 166 13.11 12.29 5.39
N PRO A 167 14.09 13.22 5.43
CA PRO A 167 15.07 13.31 6.49
C PRO A 167 14.44 13.33 7.89
N PRO A 168 15.10 12.76 8.91
CA PRO A 168 14.57 12.74 10.27
C PRO A 168 14.23 14.15 10.79
N GLY A 169 13.09 14.26 11.47
CA GLY A 169 12.64 15.50 12.11
C GLY A 169 11.81 16.43 11.23
N MET A 170 11.63 16.14 9.94
CA MET A 170 10.70 16.85 9.09
C MET A 170 9.26 16.43 9.39
N ASP A 171 8.33 17.36 9.28
CA ASP A 171 6.90 17.09 9.15
C ASP A 171 6.52 16.91 7.66
N LEU A 172 5.27 16.62 7.40
CA LEU A 172 4.79 16.37 6.04
C LEU A 172 4.86 17.62 5.15
N ALA A 173 4.65 18.81 5.71
CA ALA A 173 4.75 20.06 4.96
C ALA A 173 6.19 20.33 4.49
N ALA A 174 7.15 20.26 5.42
CA ALA A 174 8.57 20.45 5.11
C ALA A 174 9.10 19.34 4.15
N ALA A 175 8.62 18.11 4.29
CA ALA A 175 8.97 17.02 3.38
C ALA A 175 8.49 17.30 1.95
N CYS A 176 7.25 17.79 1.78
CA CYS A 176 6.71 18.15 0.48
C CYS A 176 7.48 19.30 -0.19
N ASP A 177 7.85 20.35 0.57
CA ASP A 177 8.69 21.43 0.06
C ASP A 177 10.06 20.90 -0.38
N GLY A 178 10.63 19.97 0.37
CA GLY A 178 11.89 19.31 0.03
C GLY A 178 11.79 18.48 -1.25
N TRP A 179 10.74 17.68 -1.43
CA TRP A 179 10.51 16.90 -2.67
C TRP A 179 10.27 17.82 -3.87
N ALA A 180 9.55 18.93 -3.69
CA ALA A 180 9.32 19.90 -4.76
C ALA A 180 10.63 20.61 -5.24
N ALA A 181 11.63 20.72 -4.37
CA ALA A 181 12.93 21.27 -4.71
C ALA A 181 13.84 20.28 -5.48
N LEU A 182 13.52 18.98 -5.46
CA LEU A 182 14.23 17.95 -6.20
C LEU A 182 13.65 17.79 -7.61
N PRO A 183 14.48 17.39 -8.61
CA PRO A 183 13.97 17.23 -9.97
C PRO A 183 13.01 16.05 -10.09
N LEU A 184 11.97 16.21 -10.89
CA LEU A 184 11.14 15.13 -11.38
C LEU A 184 11.94 14.24 -12.35
N GLN A 185 11.61 12.95 -12.42
CA GLN A 185 12.25 12.01 -13.36
C GLN A 185 11.82 12.26 -14.83
N PHE A 186 10.57 12.67 -15.04
CA PHE A 186 9.94 12.88 -16.34
C PHE A 186 8.85 13.95 -16.24
N GLN A 187 8.33 14.38 -17.37
CA GLN A 187 7.22 15.33 -17.43
C GLN A 187 5.95 14.74 -16.80
N PRO A 188 5.26 15.48 -15.92
CA PRO A 188 4.02 14.99 -15.30
C PRO A 188 3.06 14.41 -16.32
N GLY A 189 2.58 13.20 -16.08
CA GLY A 189 1.65 12.48 -16.95
C GLY A 189 2.30 11.67 -18.08
N SER A 190 3.62 11.69 -18.28
CA SER A 190 4.25 11.02 -19.42
C SER A 190 4.70 9.58 -19.17
N GLU A 191 4.93 9.20 -17.92
CA GLU A 191 5.34 7.86 -17.51
C GLU A 191 4.74 7.52 -16.14
N TRP A 192 4.72 6.23 -15.82
CA TRP A 192 4.40 5.75 -14.48
C TRP A 192 5.69 5.46 -13.69
N ASN A 193 5.78 5.94 -12.46
CA ASN A 193 6.88 5.64 -11.56
C ASN A 193 6.40 5.65 -10.10
N TYR A 194 6.57 4.53 -9.42
CA TYR A 194 6.22 4.41 -8.01
C TYR A 194 7.02 5.40 -7.15
N SER A 195 6.35 6.16 -6.27
CA SER A 195 6.96 7.36 -5.71
C SER A 195 6.32 7.83 -4.41
N VAL A 196 6.88 8.89 -3.83
CA VAL A 196 6.34 9.66 -2.70
C VAL A 196 5.05 10.44 -3.05
N SER A 197 4.47 10.22 -4.23
CA SER A 197 3.24 10.91 -4.67
C SER A 197 2.12 10.83 -3.65
N THR A 198 1.94 9.68 -3.00
CA THR A 198 0.86 9.50 -2.01
C THR A 198 1.17 10.21 -0.69
N ASP A 199 2.44 10.44 -0.36
CA ASP A 199 2.82 11.29 0.77
C ASP A 199 2.46 12.76 0.46
N VAL A 200 2.76 13.23 -0.76
CA VAL A 200 2.34 14.56 -1.23
C VAL A 200 0.81 14.69 -1.26
N LEU A 201 0.10 13.64 -1.67
CA LEU A 201 -1.37 13.57 -1.61
C LEU A 201 -1.87 13.70 -0.16
N GLY A 202 -1.18 13.09 0.82
CA GLY A 202 -1.46 13.27 2.24
C GLY A 202 -1.42 14.75 2.65
N ARG A 203 -0.45 15.52 2.16
CA ARG A 203 -0.40 16.96 2.42
C ARG A 203 -1.52 17.72 1.74
N VAL A 204 -1.92 17.35 0.54
CA VAL A 204 -3.11 17.93 -0.12
C VAL A 204 -4.35 17.70 0.75
N ILE A 205 -4.52 16.49 1.32
CA ILE A 205 -5.63 16.18 2.23
C ILE A 205 -5.60 17.10 3.46
N GLU A 206 -4.42 17.27 4.10
CA GLU A 206 -4.29 18.17 5.27
C GLU A 206 -4.72 19.61 4.95
N VAL A 207 -4.24 20.14 3.83
CA VAL A 207 -4.55 21.52 3.43
C VAL A 207 -6.02 21.67 3.03
N ALA A 208 -6.57 20.74 2.28
CA ALA A 208 -7.94 20.78 1.80
C ALA A 208 -8.97 20.62 2.92
N SER A 209 -8.67 19.75 3.91
CA SER A 209 -9.58 19.47 5.03
C SER A 209 -9.38 20.40 6.24
N GLY A 210 -8.22 21.03 6.37
CA GLY A 210 -7.82 21.75 7.58
C GLY A 210 -7.51 20.83 8.78
N MET A 211 -7.38 19.53 8.57
CA MET A 211 -7.07 18.52 9.60
C MET A 211 -5.68 17.95 9.36
N SER A 212 -4.98 17.52 10.43
CA SER A 212 -3.80 16.67 10.27
C SER A 212 -4.19 15.31 9.70
N LEU A 213 -3.28 14.65 8.98
CA LEU A 213 -3.59 13.41 8.25
C LEU A 213 -4.01 12.28 9.18
N ASP A 214 -3.37 12.15 10.35
CA ASP A 214 -3.72 11.17 11.38
C ASP A 214 -5.14 11.39 11.91
N ARG A 215 -5.49 12.65 12.18
CA ARG A 215 -6.83 13.01 12.64
C ARG A 215 -7.88 12.77 11.55
N PHE A 216 -7.58 13.09 10.29
CA PHE A 216 -8.49 12.82 9.18
C PHE A 216 -8.76 11.32 9.04
N PHE A 217 -7.72 10.50 9.07
CA PHE A 217 -7.90 9.04 8.99
C PHE A 217 -8.69 8.51 10.18
N ALA A 218 -8.35 8.92 11.40
CA ALA A 218 -9.02 8.47 12.60
C ALA A 218 -10.52 8.82 12.62
N GLU A 219 -10.86 10.09 12.34
CA GLU A 219 -12.25 10.58 12.47
C GLU A 219 -13.12 10.25 11.25
N ARG A 220 -12.53 10.24 10.03
CA ARG A 220 -13.30 10.17 8.81
C ARG A 220 -13.32 8.79 8.16
N ILE A 221 -12.37 7.90 8.50
CA ILE A 221 -12.24 6.56 7.91
C ILE A 221 -12.28 5.50 9.01
N CYS A 222 -11.31 5.54 9.93
CA CYS A 222 -11.13 4.46 10.88
C CYS A 222 -12.29 4.34 11.87
N SER A 223 -12.70 5.44 12.52
CA SER A 223 -13.81 5.43 13.46
C SER A 223 -15.14 5.03 12.83
N PRO A 224 -15.56 5.58 11.67
CA PRO A 224 -16.78 5.15 10.98
C PRO A 224 -16.77 3.69 10.57
N LEU A 225 -15.63 3.14 10.17
CA LEU A 225 -15.49 1.73 9.81
C LEU A 225 -15.22 0.82 11.01
N GLY A 226 -15.04 1.35 12.23
CA GLY A 226 -14.69 0.56 13.42
C GLY A 226 -13.27 -0.04 13.37
N MET A 227 -12.35 0.61 12.66
CA MET A 227 -10.92 0.26 12.56
C MET A 227 -10.17 0.89 13.75
N THR A 228 -10.19 0.24 14.90
CA THR A 228 -9.72 0.82 16.17
C THR A 228 -8.21 0.70 16.38
N ASP A 229 -7.56 -0.16 15.64
CA ASP A 229 -6.12 -0.48 15.74
C ASP A 229 -5.28 0.16 14.62
N THR A 230 -5.91 0.92 13.72
CA THR A 230 -5.23 1.52 12.57
C THR A 230 -4.80 2.95 12.87
N ALA A 231 -3.48 3.18 12.95
CA ALA A 231 -2.91 4.46 13.31
C ALA A 231 -1.45 4.61 12.81
N PHE A 232 -0.89 5.84 12.91
CA PHE A 232 0.52 6.11 12.59
C PHE A 232 1.52 5.68 13.67
N HIS A 233 1.05 5.27 14.82
CA HIS A 233 1.88 4.71 15.89
C HIS A 233 1.04 3.85 16.81
N VAL A 234 1.71 2.98 17.57
CA VAL A 234 1.08 2.10 18.56
C VAL A 234 1.20 2.74 19.94
N PRO A 235 0.08 2.95 20.67
CA PRO A 235 0.11 3.40 22.04
C PRO A 235 0.92 2.45 22.94
N GLU A 236 1.54 2.98 23.99
CA GLU A 236 2.42 2.20 24.88
C GLU A 236 1.75 0.94 25.45
N ALA A 237 0.46 1.03 25.79
CA ALA A 237 -0.31 -0.09 26.33
C ALA A 237 -0.55 -1.24 25.34
N GLU A 238 -0.35 -1.00 24.02
CA GLU A 238 -0.62 -1.98 22.96
C GLU A 238 0.67 -2.46 22.26
N GLN A 239 1.85 -2.00 22.70
CA GLN A 239 3.11 -2.27 22.01
C GLN A 239 3.57 -3.72 22.10
N ASP A 240 3.06 -4.48 23.04
CA ASP A 240 3.28 -5.93 23.17
C ASP A 240 2.61 -6.73 22.03
N ARG A 241 1.58 -6.17 21.38
CA ARG A 241 0.92 -6.75 20.19
C ARG A 241 1.70 -6.47 18.90
N LEU A 242 2.66 -5.53 18.91
CA LEU A 242 3.37 -5.09 17.70
C LEU A 242 4.40 -6.13 17.24
N GLY A 243 4.24 -6.65 16.02
CA GLY A 243 5.22 -7.56 15.42
C GLY A 243 6.60 -6.92 15.27
N ALA A 244 7.67 -7.65 15.60
CA ALA A 244 9.03 -7.24 15.32
C ALA A 244 9.28 -7.20 13.81
N LEU A 245 10.07 -6.21 13.36
CA LEU A 245 10.42 -6.07 11.95
C LEU A 245 11.73 -6.81 11.65
N TYR A 246 11.73 -7.57 10.57
CA TYR A 246 12.89 -8.30 10.08
C TYR A 246 13.28 -7.84 8.68
N ALA A 247 14.53 -8.00 8.34
CA ALA A 247 15.03 -7.74 6.99
C ALA A 247 16.04 -8.82 6.59
N VAL A 248 16.08 -9.11 5.27
CA VAL A 248 17.17 -9.88 4.66
C VAL A 248 18.14 -8.88 4.05
N PRO A 249 19.34 -8.69 4.62
CA PRO A 249 20.31 -7.76 4.07
C PRO A 249 20.78 -8.21 2.69
N ALA A 250 21.15 -7.26 1.83
CA ALA A 250 21.62 -7.55 0.48
C ALA A 250 22.80 -8.54 0.49
N GLY A 251 22.69 -9.60 -0.31
CA GLY A 251 23.68 -10.67 -0.40
C GLY A 251 23.67 -11.68 0.76
N GLN A 252 22.70 -11.60 1.66
CA GLN A 252 22.47 -12.58 2.72
C GLN A 252 21.20 -13.40 2.44
N HIS A 253 21.06 -14.52 3.16
CA HIS A 253 19.89 -15.41 3.04
C HIS A 253 19.11 -15.52 4.35
N GLU A 254 19.67 -15.04 5.44
CA GLU A 254 19.06 -15.08 6.77
C GLU A 254 18.40 -13.75 7.10
N LYS A 255 17.23 -13.81 7.71
CA LYS A 255 16.57 -12.62 8.24
C LYS A 255 17.24 -12.17 9.51
N VAL A 256 17.34 -10.87 9.68
CA VAL A 256 17.83 -10.22 10.90
C VAL A 256 16.81 -9.21 11.42
N ARG A 257 16.71 -9.07 12.73
CA ARG A 257 15.83 -8.07 13.35
C ARG A 257 16.25 -6.66 12.96
N HIS A 258 15.32 -5.82 12.56
CA HIS A 258 15.57 -4.46 12.07
C HIS A 258 14.95 -3.40 12.99
N ASP A 259 15.47 -3.27 14.20
CA ASP A 259 14.93 -2.36 15.23
C ASP A 259 14.98 -0.88 14.84
N ALA A 260 15.95 -0.46 14.03
CA ALA A 260 16.07 0.95 13.62
C ALA A 260 14.81 1.47 12.93
N MET A 261 14.22 0.69 12.02
CA MET A 261 12.91 1.00 11.41
C MET A 261 11.75 0.47 12.27
N GLY A 262 11.92 -0.69 12.90
CA GLY A 262 10.88 -1.32 13.69
C GLY A 262 10.36 -0.44 14.82
N ARG A 263 11.24 0.24 15.54
CA ARG A 263 10.87 1.10 16.68
C ARG A 263 10.27 2.44 16.30
N THR A 264 10.27 2.83 15.03
CA THR A 264 9.62 4.08 14.61
C THR A 264 8.11 4.06 14.86
N ALA A 265 7.49 2.89 14.82
CA ALA A 265 6.06 2.69 15.07
C ALA A 265 5.64 2.83 16.55
N THR A 266 6.58 2.87 17.50
CA THR A 266 6.28 2.95 18.94
C THR A 266 6.16 4.37 19.49
N ARG A 267 6.28 5.38 18.63
CA ARG A 267 6.20 6.79 19.00
C ARG A 267 5.44 7.59 17.95
N PRO A 268 4.72 8.65 18.34
CA PRO A 268 4.09 9.53 17.38
C PRO A 268 5.11 10.08 16.37
N PRO A 269 4.94 9.80 15.07
CA PRO A 269 5.88 10.30 14.06
C PRO A 269 5.64 11.79 13.80
N ARG A 270 6.70 12.53 13.44
CA ARG A 270 6.55 13.89 12.92
C ARG A 270 6.05 13.88 11.48
N LEU A 271 6.55 12.92 10.69
CA LEU A 271 6.14 12.72 9.31
C LEU A 271 4.92 11.78 9.29
N LEU A 272 3.76 12.29 9.02
CA LEU A 272 2.55 11.51 8.77
C LEU A 272 2.57 11.01 7.32
N ALA A 273 3.33 9.94 7.07
CA ALA A 273 3.58 9.43 5.73
C ALA A 273 2.33 8.76 5.14
N GLY A 274 1.61 9.48 4.28
CA GLY A 274 0.44 8.96 3.56
C GLY A 274 0.77 7.80 2.61
N GLY A 275 2.03 7.67 2.23
CA GLY A 275 2.52 6.58 1.38
C GLY A 275 2.89 5.30 2.13
N GLY A 276 2.94 5.28 3.49
CA GLY A 276 3.45 4.08 4.15
C GLY A 276 3.52 4.10 5.66
N GLY A 277 2.87 5.05 6.34
CA GLY A 277 3.08 5.28 7.77
C GLY A 277 2.16 4.50 8.72
N LEU A 278 1.14 3.80 8.23
CA LEU A 278 0.16 3.15 9.09
C LEU A 278 0.62 1.79 9.63
N ILE A 279 0.16 1.53 10.84
CA ILE A 279 0.08 0.22 11.47
C ILE A 279 -1.39 -0.20 11.45
N SER A 280 -1.68 -1.49 11.35
CA SER A 280 -3.04 -2.02 11.36
C SER A 280 -3.06 -3.48 11.82
N THR A 281 -4.25 -4.02 12.02
CA THR A 281 -4.52 -5.44 12.22
C THR A 281 -5.22 -6.04 11.00
N ALA A 282 -5.29 -7.38 10.93
CA ALA A 282 -6.08 -8.06 9.91
C ALA A 282 -7.57 -7.71 10.01
N ALA A 283 -8.09 -7.57 11.23
CA ALA A 283 -9.49 -7.20 11.48
C ALA A 283 -9.83 -5.83 10.90
N ASP A 284 -9.01 -4.83 11.19
CA ASP A 284 -9.23 -3.46 10.68
C ASP A 284 -9.10 -3.40 9.16
N TYR A 285 -8.04 -4.01 8.60
CA TYR A 285 -7.84 -3.96 7.17
C TYR A 285 -8.90 -4.77 6.41
N HIS A 286 -9.44 -5.84 7.03
CA HIS A 286 -10.60 -6.55 6.48
C HIS A 286 -11.83 -5.65 6.38
N ARG A 287 -12.14 -4.85 7.39
CA ARG A 287 -13.24 -3.87 7.32
C ARG A 287 -13.04 -2.86 6.19
N PHE A 288 -11.81 -2.39 5.99
CA PHE A 288 -11.48 -1.51 4.87
C PHE A 288 -11.69 -2.19 3.51
N THR A 289 -11.23 -3.44 3.34
CA THR A 289 -11.43 -4.19 2.09
C THR A 289 -12.90 -4.54 1.86
N GLN A 290 -13.68 -4.83 2.90
CA GLN A 290 -15.13 -5.05 2.78
C GLN A 290 -15.88 -3.77 2.39
N MET A 291 -15.49 -2.61 2.91
CA MET A 291 -16.03 -1.31 2.46
C MET A 291 -15.78 -1.09 0.96
N LEU A 292 -14.58 -1.42 0.48
CA LEU A 292 -14.25 -1.32 -0.95
C LEU A 292 -15.06 -2.31 -1.79
N LEU A 293 -15.16 -3.58 -1.38
CA LEU A 293 -15.98 -4.61 -2.04
C LEU A 293 -17.45 -4.22 -2.05
N GLY A 294 -17.96 -3.62 -0.96
CA GLY A 294 -19.29 -3.05 -0.84
C GLY A 294 -19.49 -1.72 -1.60
N CYS A 295 -18.59 -1.41 -2.55
CA CYS A 295 -18.69 -0.20 -3.38
C CYS A 295 -18.80 1.08 -2.56
N GLY A 296 -18.00 1.19 -1.51
CA GLY A 296 -17.86 2.39 -0.67
C GLY A 296 -18.69 2.37 0.62
N GLU A 297 -19.35 1.24 0.94
CA GLU A 297 -20.20 1.09 2.12
C GLU A 297 -19.87 -0.17 2.91
N LEU A 298 -19.92 -0.09 4.24
CA LEU A 298 -19.86 -1.21 5.16
C LEU A 298 -20.80 -0.97 6.35
N ASP A 299 -21.61 -1.96 6.71
CA ASP A 299 -22.53 -1.93 7.87
C ASP A 299 -23.42 -0.65 7.91
N GLY A 300 -23.88 -0.18 6.75
CA GLY A 300 -24.68 1.04 6.62
C GLY A 300 -23.87 2.35 6.69
N THR A 301 -22.56 2.27 6.87
CA THR A 301 -21.65 3.42 6.83
C THR A 301 -21.08 3.59 5.43
N ARG A 302 -21.42 4.69 4.75
CA ARG A 302 -20.91 5.01 3.42
C ARG A 302 -19.79 6.04 3.51
N LEU A 303 -18.61 5.68 3.01
CA LEU A 303 -17.47 6.60 2.88
C LEU A 303 -17.37 7.19 1.46
N LEU A 304 -17.71 6.41 0.42
CA LEU A 304 -17.62 6.81 -0.98
C LEU A 304 -18.89 6.39 -1.75
N GLY A 305 -19.19 7.12 -2.79
CA GLY A 305 -20.20 6.72 -3.76
C GLY A 305 -19.76 5.53 -4.60
N THR A 306 -20.72 4.70 -5.03
CA THR A 306 -20.46 3.52 -5.86
C THR A 306 -19.69 3.87 -7.14
N HIS A 307 -20.02 4.99 -7.79
CA HIS A 307 -19.35 5.42 -9.01
C HIS A 307 -17.90 5.87 -8.75
N THR A 308 -17.61 6.42 -7.57
CA THR A 308 -16.27 6.83 -7.19
C THR A 308 -15.37 5.60 -7.00
N VAL A 309 -15.84 4.58 -6.28
CA VAL A 309 -15.08 3.33 -6.13
C VAL A 309 -14.86 2.68 -7.49
N ALA A 310 -15.91 2.57 -8.33
CA ALA A 310 -15.79 2.01 -9.67
C ALA A 310 -14.83 2.83 -10.56
N TYR A 311 -14.71 4.13 -10.35
CA TYR A 311 -13.77 4.98 -11.06
C TYR A 311 -12.33 4.80 -10.54
N MET A 312 -12.15 4.69 -9.23
CA MET A 312 -10.84 4.47 -8.59
C MET A 312 -10.21 3.13 -9.01
N THR A 313 -11.02 2.11 -9.20
CA THR A 313 -10.59 0.74 -9.50
C THR A 313 -10.55 0.41 -10.99
N ARG A 314 -10.56 1.43 -11.85
CA ARG A 314 -10.27 1.29 -13.29
C ARG A 314 -8.83 1.65 -13.57
N ASN A 315 -8.27 1.05 -14.63
CA ASN A 315 -6.99 1.52 -15.16
C ASN A 315 -7.11 2.97 -15.64
N GLN A 316 -6.31 3.85 -15.05
CA GLN A 316 -6.27 5.28 -15.34
C GLN A 316 -5.05 5.65 -16.21
N LEU A 317 -4.20 4.70 -16.57
CA LEU A 317 -3.05 4.99 -17.41
C LEU A 317 -3.49 5.33 -18.83
N PRO A 318 -2.87 6.34 -19.47
CA PRO A 318 -3.24 6.77 -20.81
C PRO A 318 -3.20 5.62 -21.83
N GLY A 319 -4.28 5.51 -22.63
CA GLY A 319 -4.43 4.42 -23.60
C GLY A 319 -4.81 3.07 -23.03
N GLY A 320 -5.07 2.96 -21.70
CA GLY A 320 -5.40 1.70 -21.05
C GLY A 320 -4.25 0.69 -21.07
N VAL A 321 -3.01 1.16 -21.12
CA VAL A 321 -1.82 0.30 -21.09
C VAL A 321 -1.49 -0.16 -19.68
N ASP A 322 -0.67 -1.20 -19.57
CA ASP A 322 -0.19 -1.68 -18.27
C ASP A 322 0.99 -0.85 -17.72
N ILE A 323 1.31 -1.09 -16.45
CA ILE A 323 2.40 -0.42 -15.75
C ILE A 323 3.75 -0.68 -16.42
N GLU A 324 3.98 -1.89 -16.95
CA GLU A 324 5.25 -2.24 -17.61
C GLU A 324 5.45 -1.45 -18.89
N THR A 325 4.37 -1.25 -19.64
CA THR A 325 4.39 -0.49 -20.90
C THR A 325 4.50 1.01 -20.66
N TYR A 326 3.84 1.55 -19.64
CA TYR A 326 3.80 3.00 -19.38
C TYR A 326 4.87 3.45 -18.38
N GLY A 327 5.50 2.52 -17.69
CA GLY A 327 6.45 2.83 -16.62
C GLY A 327 7.84 2.26 -16.89
N ARG A 328 8.61 2.29 -15.81
CA ARG A 328 9.93 1.67 -15.76
C ARG A 328 9.85 0.40 -14.94
N PRO A 329 10.62 -0.64 -15.26
CA PRO A 329 10.69 -1.82 -14.41
C PRO A 329 11.12 -1.41 -13.01
N ILE A 330 10.23 -1.57 -12.06
CA ILE A 330 10.57 -1.49 -10.64
C ILE A 330 10.75 -2.94 -10.20
N ASN A 331 11.73 -3.20 -9.36
CA ASN A 331 11.88 -4.50 -8.69
C ASN A 331 10.71 -4.70 -7.69
N ALA A 332 9.49 -4.67 -8.20
CA ALA A 332 8.29 -4.94 -7.43
C ALA A 332 7.96 -6.43 -7.56
N GLU A 333 7.48 -7.02 -6.50
CA GLU A 333 7.09 -8.43 -6.38
C GLU A 333 5.96 -8.85 -7.29
N THR A 334 5.23 -7.90 -7.83
CA THR A 334 4.17 -8.17 -8.81
C THR A 334 4.72 -7.88 -10.18
N GLY A 335 4.72 -8.89 -11.06
CA GLY A 335 4.83 -8.63 -12.48
C GLY A 335 3.83 -7.53 -12.82
N SER A 336 4.28 -6.51 -13.55
CA SER A 336 3.46 -5.33 -13.87
C SER A 336 2.76 -5.45 -15.22
N LYS A 337 3.04 -6.55 -15.95
CA LYS A 337 2.40 -6.85 -17.23
C LYS A 337 0.96 -7.31 -17.04
N GLY A 338 0.05 -6.77 -17.83
CA GLY A 338 -1.38 -7.01 -17.67
C GLY A 338 -2.03 -6.31 -16.48
N ILE A 339 -1.24 -5.52 -15.72
CA ILE A 339 -1.71 -4.75 -14.56
C ILE A 339 -1.63 -3.27 -14.90
N GLY A 340 -2.78 -2.60 -14.96
CA GLY A 340 -2.89 -1.15 -14.99
C GLY A 340 -2.80 -0.53 -13.61
N PHE A 341 -3.01 0.79 -13.53
CA PHE A 341 -3.04 1.49 -12.26
C PHE A 341 -4.27 2.40 -12.15
N GLY A 342 -5.03 2.23 -11.09
CA GLY A 342 -6.18 3.04 -10.75
C GLY A 342 -5.80 4.25 -9.87
N LEU A 343 -6.73 4.74 -9.08
CA LEU A 343 -6.47 5.80 -8.10
C LEU A 343 -6.03 5.16 -6.79
N GLY A 344 -4.75 4.78 -6.69
CA GLY A 344 -4.13 4.18 -5.51
C GLY A 344 -4.07 2.65 -5.47
N PHE A 345 -4.43 1.97 -6.56
CA PHE A 345 -4.43 0.51 -6.68
C PHE A 345 -3.78 0.05 -7.99
N GLY A 346 -3.07 -1.08 -7.96
CA GLY A 346 -2.85 -1.88 -9.14
C GLY A 346 -4.16 -2.56 -9.53
N VAL A 347 -4.48 -2.60 -10.81
CA VAL A 347 -5.74 -3.16 -11.33
C VAL A 347 -5.42 -4.19 -12.41
N VAL A 348 -5.96 -5.39 -12.30
CA VAL A 348 -5.80 -6.43 -13.32
C VAL A 348 -6.66 -6.11 -14.54
N ASP A 349 -6.02 -5.77 -15.65
CA ASP A 349 -6.68 -5.53 -16.94
C ASP A 349 -6.70 -6.76 -17.83
N ASP A 350 -5.60 -7.54 -17.83
CA ASP A 350 -5.49 -8.75 -18.62
C ASP A 350 -4.88 -9.91 -17.82
N PRO A 351 -5.73 -10.82 -17.29
CA PRO A 351 -5.27 -11.98 -16.54
C PRO A 351 -4.31 -12.89 -17.31
N ALA A 352 -4.43 -12.99 -18.63
CA ALA A 352 -3.55 -13.82 -19.45
C ALA A 352 -2.11 -13.25 -19.50
N GLU A 353 -1.98 -11.95 -19.50
CA GLU A 353 -0.67 -11.28 -19.45
C GLU A 353 -0.04 -11.31 -18.05
N VAL A 354 -0.85 -11.29 -16.99
CA VAL A 354 -0.39 -11.50 -15.59
C VAL A 354 0.22 -12.89 -15.40
N LYS A 355 -0.20 -13.87 -16.19
CA LYS A 355 0.26 -15.28 -16.11
C LYS A 355 0.04 -15.91 -14.74
N GLY A 356 -1.06 -15.54 -14.09
CA GLY A 356 -1.48 -16.03 -12.79
C GLY A 356 -2.99 -16.09 -12.70
N LEU A 357 -3.51 -16.87 -11.76
CA LEU A 357 -4.96 -16.94 -11.51
C LEU A 357 -5.42 -15.62 -10.89
N CYS A 358 -6.34 -14.93 -11.53
CA CYS A 358 -6.94 -13.67 -11.08
C CYS A 358 -8.12 -13.34 -11.99
N SER A 359 -8.98 -12.42 -11.58
CA SER A 359 -10.07 -11.90 -12.42
C SER A 359 -9.72 -10.54 -13.02
N ARG A 360 -10.26 -10.24 -14.19
CA ARG A 360 -10.23 -8.87 -14.70
C ARG A 360 -10.97 -7.95 -13.74
N GLY A 361 -10.35 -6.83 -13.36
CA GLY A 361 -10.92 -5.89 -12.41
C GLY A 361 -10.57 -6.20 -10.95
N GLU A 362 -9.84 -7.28 -10.65
CA GLU A 362 -9.19 -7.43 -9.36
C GLU A 362 -8.26 -6.25 -9.11
N TYR A 363 -8.30 -5.66 -7.92
CA TYR A 363 -7.40 -4.59 -7.54
C TYR A 363 -6.69 -4.89 -6.24
N HIS A 364 -5.45 -4.45 -6.15
CA HIS A 364 -4.54 -4.87 -5.10
C HIS A 364 -3.45 -3.85 -4.82
N TRP A 365 -2.77 -4.05 -3.71
CA TRP A 365 -1.46 -3.49 -3.41
C TRP A 365 -0.78 -4.32 -2.32
N GLY A 366 0.40 -3.85 -1.88
CA GLY A 366 1.13 -4.49 -0.79
C GLY A 366 2.09 -3.55 -0.08
N GLY A 367 2.72 -4.02 0.97
CA GLY A 367 3.64 -3.27 1.81
C GLY A 367 5.09 -3.77 1.73
N LEU A 368 6.04 -2.90 2.06
CA LEU A 368 7.48 -3.17 2.06
C LEU A 368 7.88 -4.38 2.93
N ALA A 369 7.10 -4.68 3.97
CA ALA A 369 7.35 -5.81 4.87
C ALA A 369 6.62 -7.09 4.42
N SER A 370 6.45 -7.31 3.11
CA SER A 370 5.82 -8.47 2.49
C SER A 370 4.34 -8.64 2.82
N THR A 371 3.67 -7.59 3.25
CA THR A 371 2.22 -7.57 3.42
C THR A 371 1.54 -7.44 2.06
N ALA A 372 0.33 -7.97 1.92
CA ALA A 372 -0.44 -7.93 0.68
C ALA A 372 -1.94 -7.93 0.95
N PHE A 373 -2.70 -7.37 0.04
CA PHE A 373 -4.14 -7.57 -0.05
C PHE A 373 -4.59 -7.49 -1.51
N TRP A 374 -5.73 -8.10 -1.78
CA TRP A 374 -6.50 -7.81 -2.99
C TRP A 374 -7.99 -7.90 -2.72
N VAL A 375 -8.74 -7.27 -3.59
CA VAL A 375 -10.19 -7.33 -3.68
C VAL A 375 -10.52 -7.74 -5.10
N ASP A 376 -11.28 -8.81 -5.25
CA ASP A 376 -11.80 -9.31 -6.52
C ASP A 376 -13.32 -9.20 -6.53
N PRO A 377 -13.88 -8.16 -7.15
CA PRO A 377 -15.33 -7.99 -7.21
C PRO A 377 -16.05 -9.06 -8.02
N ALA A 378 -15.37 -9.71 -8.98
CA ALA A 378 -15.98 -10.76 -9.80
C ALA A 378 -16.25 -12.04 -9.00
N GLU A 379 -15.37 -12.32 -8.03
CA GLU A 379 -15.47 -13.47 -7.14
C GLU A 379 -16.04 -13.10 -5.76
N GLU A 380 -16.42 -11.84 -5.53
CA GLU A 380 -16.79 -11.31 -4.21
C GLU A 380 -15.75 -11.63 -3.12
N LEU A 381 -14.47 -11.65 -3.50
CA LEU A 381 -13.35 -12.15 -2.73
C LEU A 381 -12.48 -11.01 -2.18
N THR A 382 -12.07 -11.12 -0.91
CA THR A 382 -10.99 -10.32 -0.34
C THR A 382 -9.98 -11.21 0.34
N VAL A 383 -8.70 -10.89 0.16
CA VAL A 383 -7.59 -11.62 0.78
C VAL A 383 -6.60 -10.66 1.41
N ILE A 384 -6.11 -11.01 2.58
CA ILE A 384 -5.11 -10.26 3.33
C ILE A 384 -4.02 -11.22 3.79
N PHE A 385 -2.77 -10.85 3.56
CA PHE A 385 -1.58 -11.52 4.07
C PHE A 385 -0.72 -10.55 4.84
N LEU A 386 -0.42 -10.84 6.10
CA LEU A 386 0.38 -10.00 6.96
C LEU A 386 1.59 -10.76 7.51
N THR A 387 2.75 -10.16 7.36
CA THR A 387 4.04 -10.59 7.92
C THR A 387 4.92 -9.36 8.10
N GLN A 388 6.14 -9.52 8.62
CA GLN A 388 7.05 -8.40 8.88
C GLN A 388 8.47 -8.70 8.38
N LEU A 389 8.61 -9.02 7.07
CA LEU A 389 9.89 -9.25 6.41
C LEU A 389 10.16 -8.28 5.27
N MET A 390 11.28 -7.57 5.30
CA MET A 390 11.76 -6.66 4.23
C MET A 390 12.98 -7.24 3.48
N PRO A 391 13.19 -6.83 2.23
CA PRO A 391 12.21 -6.21 1.35
C PRO A 391 11.15 -7.20 0.89
N SER A 392 10.04 -6.69 0.41
CA SER A 392 8.90 -7.50 -0.01
C SER A 392 9.18 -8.39 -1.23
N SER A 393 10.20 -8.07 -2.03
CA SER A 393 10.69 -8.88 -3.16
C SER A 393 11.60 -10.06 -2.77
N THR A 394 11.81 -10.31 -1.47
CA THR A 394 12.69 -11.40 -1.01
C THR A 394 12.18 -12.77 -1.43
N TYR A 395 10.88 -12.99 -1.35
CA TYR A 395 10.22 -14.26 -1.70
C TYR A 395 8.94 -14.01 -2.51
N PRO A 396 8.53 -14.93 -3.40
CA PRO A 396 7.36 -14.77 -4.27
C PRO A 396 6.02 -15.03 -3.55
N ILE A 397 5.85 -14.46 -2.37
CA ILE A 397 4.69 -14.70 -1.48
C ILE A 397 3.37 -14.39 -2.19
N ARG A 398 3.29 -13.24 -2.87
CA ARG A 398 2.03 -12.76 -3.46
C ARG A 398 1.52 -13.64 -4.61
N PRO A 399 2.34 -14.00 -5.61
CA PRO A 399 1.89 -14.89 -6.67
C PRO A 399 1.58 -16.31 -6.15
N GLU A 400 2.34 -16.82 -5.18
CA GLU A 400 2.08 -18.14 -4.58
C GLU A 400 0.78 -18.13 -3.78
N LEU A 401 0.54 -17.11 -2.96
CA LEU A 401 -0.72 -16.98 -2.22
C LEU A 401 -1.91 -16.88 -3.18
N ARG A 402 -1.80 -16.07 -4.24
CA ARG A 402 -2.85 -15.94 -5.25
C ARG A 402 -3.18 -17.29 -5.87
N GLN A 403 -2.17 -18.06 -6.30
CA GLN A 403 -2.36 -19.40 -6.83
C GLN A 403 -3.09 -20.31 -5.85
N LEU A 404 -2.70 -20.27 -4.56
CA LEU A 404 -3.27 -21.12 -3.52
C LEU A 404 -4.70 -20.75 -3.13
N VAL A 405 -5.06 -19.49 -3.22
CA VAL A 405 -6.45 -19.05 -2.98
C VAL A 405 -7.33 -19.42 -4.16
N TYR A 406 -7.00 -19.00 -5.38
CA TYR A 406 -7.86 -19.21 -6.54
C TYR A 406 -8.01 -20.69 -6.91
N GLN A 407 -7.01 -21.56 -6.66
CA GLN A 407 -7.16 -23.00 -6.91
C GLN A 407 -8.16 -23.68 -5.96
N ALA A 408 -8.54 -23.01 -4.88
CA ALA A 408 -9.52 -23.53 -3.92
C ALA A 408 -10.96 -23.12 -4.26
N LEU A 409 -11.18 -22.17 -5.17
CA LEU A 409 -12.52 -21.85 -5.71
C LEU A 409 -13.00 -22.99 -6.60
N VAL A 410 -14.24 -23.45 -6.40
CA VAL A 410 -14.82 -24.64 -7.06
C VAL A 410 -16.22 -24.42 -7.63
N ASP A 411 -16.80 -23.22 -7.53
CA ASP A 411 -18.09 -22.83 -8.08
C ASP A 411 -17.98 -21.71 -9.12
#